data_d2f3cf33b5b48e01b075667b514f3a2e
#
_entry.id   d2f3cf33b5b48e01b075667b514f3a2e
#
_cell.length_a   1.000
_cell.length_b   1.000
_cell.length_c   1.000
_cell.angle_alpha   90.00
_cell.angle_beta   90.00
_cell.angle_gamma   90.00
#
_symmetry.space_group_name_H-M   'P 1'
#
loop_
_entity.id
_entity.type
_entity.pdbx_description
1 polymer ?
#
loop_
_entity_poly.entity_id
_entity_poly.type
_entity_poly.pdbx_seq_one_letter_code
_entity_poly.pdbx_strand_id
1 'polypeptide(L)'
;LFARLLGKRVALWDLESKDWLDLPPEELAERLLFYLRPGSIVLLHDGPERTLRLLERALPEMLRLGYRPTTLDDLAPLPLTPRLALIRGLQGFEERYNAKHRVARAGLGPFDLFRIEKKPFPGPALPGLPSGVPAFELHLESQRLMELTPFEAVRHLRRSLGKVAERVAEDPEVRLVYGYTYLADGGRILGLKTLDLPFWPRLVAGLASAWFLWLYRGELPKRKRPPARMAYLSRE
;
A
#
# COMPACT_ATOMS: atom_id res chain seq x y z
N LEU A 1 13.86 -13.02 26.68
CA LEU A 1 14.79 -12.91 27.81
C LEU A 1 16.10 -13.67 27.54
N PHE A 2 16.03 -14.95 27.17
CA PHE A 2 17.20 -15.82 26.94
C PHE A 2 18.17 -15.30 25.88
N ALA A 3 17.67 -14.81 24.73
CA ALA A 3 18.52 -14.28 23.67
C ALA A 3 19.39 -13.09 24.14
N ARG A 4 18.83 -12.21 25.00
CA ARG A 4 19.58 -11.10 25.60
C ARG A 4 20.67 -11.56 26.54
N LEU A 5 20.42 -12.62 27.35
CA LEU A 5 21.40 -13.20 28.24
C LEU A 5 22.60 -13.80 27.49
N LEU A 6 22.35 -14.27 26.25
CA LEU A 6 23.38 -14.81 25.36
C LEU A 6 24.02 -13.75 24.45
N GLY A 7 23.75 -12.47 24.69
CA GLY A 7 24.25 -11.38 23.83
C GLY A 7 23.72 -11.40 22.41
N LYS A 8 22.61 -12.13 22.17
CA LYS A 8 22.00 -12.26 20.83
C LYS A 8 20.92 -11.22 20.60
N ARG A 9 20.86 -10.70 19.40
CA ARG A 9 19.72 -9.88 18.90
C ARG A 9 18.67 -10.79 18.31
N VAL A 10 17.41 -10.44 18.52
CA VAL A 10 16.26 -11.14 17.92
C VAL A 10 15.74 -10.30 16.77
N ALA A 11 15.76 -10.86 15.57
CA ALA A 11 15.10 -10.29 14.41
C ALA A 11 13.77 -11.02 14.18
N LEU A 12 12.73 -10.26 13.91
CA LEU A 12 11.42 -10.78 13.52
C LEU A 12 11.13 -10.30 12.09
N TRP A 13 10.54 -11.19 11.29
CA TRP A 13 10.12 -10.88 9.93
C TRP A 13 8.80 -10.09 9.92
N ASP A 14 8.58 -9.34 8.89
CA ASP A 14 7.34 -8.63 8.59
C ASP A 14 6.68 -9.13 7.30
N LEU A 15 7.40 -9.93 6.52
CA LEU A 15 6.90 -10.54 5.30
C LEU A 15 7.27 -12.02 5.26
N GLU A 16 6.26 -12.88 5.27
CA GLU A 16 6.43 -14.33 5.13
C GLU A 16 6.23 -14.72 3.66
N SER A 17 7.20 -15.42 3.08
CA SER A 17 7.14 -15.86 1.67
C SER A 17 6.03 -16.86 1.38
N LYS A 18 5.63 -17.65 2.40
CA LYS A 18 4.72 -18.81 2.28
C LYS A 18 5.28 -19.95 1.42
N ASP A 19 6.60 -20.03 1.26
CA ASP A 19 7.32 -21.02 0.48
C ASP A 19 7.15 -22.47 0.99
N TRP A 20 6.63 -22.64 2.18
CA TRP A 20 6.23 -23.94 2.75
C TRP A 20 4.86 -24.42 2.27
N LEU A 21 4.04 -23.56 1.65
CA LEU A 21 2.77 -23.96 1.05
C LEU A 21 3.01 -24.63 -0.31
N ASP A 22 2.11 -25.54 -0.65
CA ASP A 22 2.13 -26.21 -1.96
C ASP A 22 1.48 -25.36 -3.05
N LEU A 23 2.14 -24.24 -3.37
CA LEU A 23 1.73 -23.27 -4.39
C LEU A 23 2.78 -23.17 -5.49
N PRO A 24 2.38 -22.81 -6.72
CA PRO A 24 3.32 -22.55 -7.79
C PRO A 24 4.35 -21.47 -7.41
N PRO A 25 5.64 -21.63 -7.75
CA PRO A 25 6.67 -20.63 -7.46
C PRO A 25 6.36 -19.24 -8.03
N GLU A 26 5.63 -19.18 -9.14
CA GLU A 26 5.15 -17.95 -9.77
C GLU A 26 4.22 -17.17 -8.84
N GLU A 27 3.23 -17.84 -8.30
CA GLU A 27 2.24 -17.25 -7.38
C GLU A 27 2.91 -16.77 -6.09
N LEU A 28 3.85 -17.57 -5.57
CA LEU A 28 4.63 -17.20 -4.39
C LEU A 28 5.50 -15.95 -4.66
N ALA A 29 6.12 -15.87 -5.86
CA ALA A 29 6.92 -14.73 -6.24
C ALA A 29 6.06 -13.44 -6.43
N GLU A 30 4.92 -13.55 -7.10
CA GLU A 30 3.98 -12.44 -7.26
C GLU A 30 3.47 -11.94 -5.90
N ARG A 31 3.10 -12.86 -5.02
CA ARG A 31 2.69 -12.52 -3.66
C ARG A 31 3.81 -11.83 -2.88
N LEU A 32 5.03 -12.36 -2.93
CA LEU A 32 6.19 -11.75 -2.28
C LEU A 32 6.39 -10.30 -2.78
N LEU A 33 6.41 -10.10 -4.09
CA LEU A 33 6.56 -8.79 -4.72
C LEU A 33 5.41 -7.84 -4.36
N PHE A 34 4.19 -8.37 -4.26
CA PHE A 34 3.01 -7.57 -3.89
C PHE A 34 3.14 -6.94 -2.50
N TYR A 35 3.61 -7.72 -1.52
CA TYR A 35 3.72 -7.25 -0.13
C TYR A 35 5.09 -6.67 0.23
N LEU A 36 6.09 -6.80 -0.65
CA LEU A 36 7.44 -6.29 -0.41
C LEU A 36 7.45 -4.77 -0.25
N ARG A 37 8.19 -4.30 0.76
CA ARG A 37 8.38 -2.87 1.09
C ARG A 37 9.85 -2.60 1.39
N PRO A 38 10.31 -1.34 1.24
CA PRO A 38 11.64 -0.97 1.72
C PRO A 38 11.78 -1.30 3.22
N GLY A 39 12.87 -1.95 3.59
CA GLY A 39 13.11 -2.39 4.97
C GLY A 39 12.38 -3.67 5.38
N SER A 40 11.68 -4.36 4.48
CA SER A 40 11.07 -5.66 4.79
C SER A 40 12.11 -6.70 5.16
N ILE A 41 11.82 -7.42 6.23
CA ILE A 41 12.55 -8.64 6.63
C ILE A 41 11.73 -9.84 6.18
N VAL A 42 12.21 -10.51 5.14
CA VAL A 42 11.51 -11.64 4.52
C VAL A 42 11.92 -12.94 5.19
N LEU A 43 10.92 -13.74 5.62
CA LEU A 43 11.14 -15.11 6.06
C LEU A 43 11.08 -16.05 4.87
N LEU A 44 12.14 -16.84 4.72
CA LEU A 44 12.28 -17.94 3.77
C LEU A 44 12.67 -19.20 4.54
N HIS A 45 12.29 -20.36 4.03
CA HIS A 45 12.65 -21.64 4.63
C HIS A 45 13.78 -22.30 3.85
N ASP A 46 14.73 -22.89 4.56
CA ASP A 46 15.78 -23.73 4.00
C ASP A 46 15.22 -25.13 3.72
N GLY A 47 15.56 -25.69 2.55
CA GLY A 47 15.22 -27.04 2.16
C GLY A 47 14.20 -27.20 1.03
N PRO A 48 13.05 -26.49 0.99
CA PRO A 48 12.13 -26.65 -0.14
C PRO A 48 12.74 -26.17 -1.45
N GLU A 49 12.77 -27.01 -2.49
CA GLU A 49 13.23 -26.61 -3.84
C GLU A 49 12.44 -25.40 -4.38
N ARG A 50 11.16 -25.30 -4.00
CA ARG A 50 10.30 -24.17 -4.39
C ARG A 50 10.78 -22.83 -3.86
N THR A 51 11.48 -22.77 -2.72
CA THR A 51 12.11 -21.56 -2.19
C THR A 51 13.17 -21.05 -3.16
N LEU A 52 13.99 -21.96 -3.68
CA LEU A 52 15.00 -21.60 -4.68
C LEU A 52 14.35 -21.06 -5.95
N ARG A 53 13.34 -21.77 -6.48
CA ARG A 53 12.61 -21.34 -7.67
C ARG A 53 11.85 -20.02 -7.49
N LEU A 54 11.29 -19.78 -6.29
CA LEU A 54 10.70 -18.49 -5.93
C LEU A 54 11.76 -17.39 -6.00
N LEU A 55 12.95 -17.61 -5.42
CA LEU A 55 14.04 -16.64 -5.42
C LEU A 55 14.59 -16.37 -6.83
N GLU A 56 14.75 -17.40 -7.66
CA GLU A 56 15.17 -17.27 -9.06
C GLU A 56 14.26 -16.33 -9.85
N ARG A 57 12.95 -16.31 -9.53
CA ARG A 57 11.98 -15.43 -10.17
C ARG A 57 11.88 -14.06 -9.49
N ALA A 58 11.83 -14.04 -8.16
CA ALA A 58 11.58 -12.81 -7.41
C ALA A 58 12.80 -11.87 -7.39
N LEU A 59 14.03 -12.38 -7.23
CA LEU A 59 15.22 -11.55 -7.07
C LEU A 59 15.52 -10.66 -8.29
N PRO A 60 15.52 -11.16 -9.53
CA PRO A 60 15.73 -10.30 -10.69
C PRO A 60 14.71 -9.18 -10.77
N GLU A 61 13.44 -9.50 -10.49
CA GLU A 61 12.36 -8.51 -10.51
C GLU A 61 12.48 -7.51 -9.37
N MET A 62 12.85 -7.93 -8.16
CA MET A 62 13.14 -7.05 -7.04
C MET A 62 14.25 -6.04 -7.41
N LEU A 63 15.34 -6.50 -8.00
CA LEU A 63 16.44 -5.66 -8.43
C LEU A 63 16.01 -4.67 -9.54
N ARG A 64 15.24 -5.15 -10.53
CA ARG A 64 14.66 -4.32 -11.59
C ARG A 64 13.75 -3.22 -11.05
N LEU A 65 12.98 -3.53 -10.00
CA LEU A 65 12.09 -2.59 -9.31
C LEU A 65 12.86 -1.60 -8.42
N GLY A 66 14.16 -1.79 -8.19
CA GLY A 66 15.01 -0.92 -7.40
C GLY A 66 15.16 -1.32 -5.93
N TYR A 67 14.71 -2.52 -5.55
CA TYR A 67 15.03 -3.08 -4.23
C TYR A 67 16.47 -3.59 -4.22
N ARG A 68 17.10 -3.50 -3.05
CA ARG A 68 18.44 -4.05 -2.81
C ARG A 68 18.41 -4.94 -1.58
N PRO A 69 18.58 -6.25 -1.72
CA PRO A 69 18.78 -7.14 -0.57
C PRO A 69 19.99 -6.70 0.24
N THR A 70 19.89 -6.76 1.54
CA THR A 70 20.95 -6.38 2.48
C THR A 70 20.95 -7.31 3.68
N THR A 71 21.94 -7.17 4.54
CA THR A 71 22.02 -7.94 5.80
C THR A 71 21.16 -7.30 6.89
N LEU A 72 20.83 -8.09 7.93
CA LEU A 72 20.11 -7.56 9.08
C LEU A 72 20.95 -6.54 9.88
N ASP A 73 22.26 -6.58 9.76
CA ASP A 73 23.15 -5.64 10.45
C ASP A 73 23.13 -4.25 9.82
N ASP A 74 22.84 -4.17 8.53
CA ASP A 74 22.72 -2.91 7.79
C ASP A 74 21.31 -2.29 7.93
N LEU A 75 20.34 -3.04 8.47
CA LEU A 75 19.01 -2.51 8.75
C LEU A 75 18.99 -1.79 10.09
N ALA A 76 18.45 -0.57 10.11
CA ALA A 76 18.22 0.15 11.36
C ALA A 76 17.28 -0.68 12.26
N PRO A 77 17.66 -0.94 13.54
CA PRO A 77 16.81 -1.71 14.44
C PRO A 77 15.50 -0.96 14.70
N LEU A 78 14.36 -1.56 14.34
CA LEU A 78 13.05 -1.04 14.73
C LEU A 78 12.73 -1.52 16.16
N PRO A 79 12.51 -0.60 17.11
CA PRO A 79 12.15 -1.00 18.47
C PRO A 79 10.79 -1.72 18.45
N LEU A 80 10.72 -2.88 19.11
CA LEU A 80 9.45 -3.61 19.27
C LEU A 80 8.56 -2.84 20.26
N THR A 81 7.67 -2.01 19.74
CA THR A 81 6.68 -1.27 20.50
C THR A 81 5.31 -1.95 20.42
N PRO A 82 4.40 -1.75 21.39
CA PRO A 82 3.02 -2.24 21.28
C PRO A 82 2.33 -1.78 20.00
N ARG A 83 2.66 -0.57 19.52
CA ARG A 83 2.18 -0.01 18.26
C ARG A 83 2.66 -0.80 17.05
N LEU A 84 3.94 -1.21 17.01
CA LEU A 84 4.48 -2.04 15.93
C LEU A 84 3.85 -3.44 15.94
N ALA A 85 3.60 -4.01 17.12
CA ALA A 85 2.87 -5.27 17.25
C ALA A 85 1.44 -5.15 16.69
N LEU A 86 0.76 -4.03 16.93
CA LEU A 86 -0.57 -3.76 16.37
C LEU A 86 -0.53 -3.62 14.85
N ILE A 87 0.45 -2.89 14.29
CA ILE A 87 0.66 -2.78 12.83
C ILE A 87 0.80 -4.18 12.21
N ARG A 88 1.60 -5.04 12.82
CA ARG A 88 1.79 -6.42 12.35
C ARG A 88 0.51 -7.27 12.43
N GLY A 89 -0.27 -7.11 13.50
CA GLY A 89 -1.56 -7.79 13.64
C GLY A 89 -2.55 -7.40 12.54
N LEU A 90 -2.50 -6.16 12.07
CA LEU A 90 -3.33 -5.66 10.98
C LEU A 90 -2.95 -6.21 9.61
N GLN A 91 -1.70 -6.63 9.39
CA GLN A 91 -1.25 -7.18 8.11
C GLN A 91 -2.06 -8.42 7.70
N GLY A 92 -2.33 -9.32 8.63
CA GLY A 92 -3.16 -10.49 8.36
C GLY A 92 -4.63 -10.16 8.02
N PHE A 93 -5.15 -9.06 8.55
CA PHE A 93 -6.45 -8.54 8.15
C PHE A 93 -6.39 -7.93 6.75
N GLU A 94 -5.36 -7.14 6.47
CA GLU A 94 -5.11 -6.53 5.16
C GLU A 94 -4.96 -7.59 4.06
N GLU A 95 -4.23 -8.68 4.31
CA GLU A 95 -4.10 -9.79 3.36
C GLU A 95 -5.45 -10.40 3.01
N ARG A 96 -6.29 -10.69 4.01
CA ARG A 96 -7.63 -11.24 3.79
C ARG A 96 -8.54 -10.27 3.05
N TYR A 97 -8.45 -8.97 3.39
CA TYR A 97 -9.20 -7.93 2.69
C TYR A 97 -8.80 -7.87 1.22
N ASN A 98 -7.51 -7.78 0.93
CA ASN A 98 -6.97 -7.68 -0.42
C ASN A 98 -7.36 -8.89 -1.28
N ALA A 99 -7.26 -10.10 -0.73
CA ALA A 99 -7.66 -11.32 -1.41
C ALA A 99 -9.17 -11.35 -1.72
N LYS A 100 -10.01 -11.01 -0.73
CA LYS A 100 -11.46 -10.97 -0.89
C LYS A 100 -11.91 -9.94 -1.93
N HIS A 101 -11.30 -8.78 -1.94
CA HIS A 101 -11.66 -7.65 -2.78
C HIS A 101 -10.86 -7.56 -4.08
N ARG A 102 -9.98 -8.53 -4.34
CA ARG A 102 -9.09 -8.56 -5.52
C ARG A 102 -8.31 -7.25 -5.68
N VAL A 103 -7.83 -6.72 -4.56
CA VAL A 103 -7.02 -5.51 -4.55
C VAL A 103 -5.67 -5.81 -5.20
N ALA A 104 -5.31 -5.04 -6.23
CA ALA A 104 -4.03 -5.16 -6.93
C ALA A 104 -3.17 -3.91 -6.67
N ARG A 105 -1.86 -4.01 -6.85
CA ARG A 105 -0.97 -2.84 -6.86
C ARG A 105 -0.97 -2.22 -8.26
N ALA A 106 -1.02 -0.89 -8.33
CA ALA A 106 -0.86 -0.18 -9.60
C ALA A 106 0.56 -0.35 -10.16
N GLY A 107 1.57 -0.33 -9.27
CA GLY A 107 2.96 -0.66 -9.59
C GLY A 107 3.61 -1.39 -8.42
N LEU A 108 4.66 -2.16 -8.67
CA LEU A 108 5.35 -3.01 -7.68
C LEU A 108 6.64 -2.39 -7.14
N GLY A 109 7.06 -1.22 -7.64
CA GLY A 109 8.28 -0.56 -7.20
C GLY A 109 8.24 -0.08 -5.74
N PRO A 110 9.41 0.16 -5.13
CA PRO A 110 9.51 0.56 -3.72
C PRO A 110 8.83 1.90 -3.42
N PHE A 111 8.61 2.71 -4.44
CA PHE A 111 7.99 4.04 -4.34
C PHE A 111 6.62 4.13 -5.01
N ASP A 112 6.04 3.01 -5.44
CA ASP A 112 4.69 2.96 -5.95
C ASP A 112 3.70 2.95 -4.77
N LEU A 113 2.82 3.97 -4.74
CA LEU A 113 2.04 4.32 -3.55
C LEU A 113 0.57 3.89 -3.62
N PHE A 114 0.11 3.37 -4.78
CA PHE A 114 -1.30 3.03 -4.94
C PHE A 114 -1.54 1.54 -5.10
N ARG A 115 -2.56 1.08 -4.37
CA ARG A 115 -3.30 -0.14 -4.67
C ARG A 115 -4.62 0.26 -5.30
N ILE A 116 -5.17 -0.61 -6.14
CA ILE A 116 -6.41 -0.40 -6.89
C ILE A 116 -7.39 -1.54 -6.62
N GLU A 117 -8.66 -1.18 -6.48
CA GLU A 117 -9.78 -2.12 -6.36
C GLU A 117 -10.82 -1.76 -7.41
N LYS A 118 -11.17 -2.70 -8.32
CA LYS A 118 -12.21 -2.49 -9.32
C LYS A 118 -13.58 -2.66 -8.68
N LYS A 119 -14.38 -1.59 -8.70
CA LYS A 119 -15.76 -1.60 -8.18
C LYS A 119 -16.60 -0.46 -8.77
N PRO A 120 -17.95 -0.51 -8.60
CA PRO A 120 -18.80 0.59 -9.02
C PRO A 120 -18.45 1.90 -8.29
N PHE A 121 -18.45 3.01 -9.02
CA PHE A 121 -18.25 4.35 -8.45
C PHE A 121 -19.39 4.67 -7.48
N PRO A 122 -19.12 4.95 -6.18
CA PRO A 122 -20.15 5.18 -5.17
C PRO A 122 -20.66 6.63 -5.14
N GLY A 123 -20.08 7.52 -5.94
CA GLY A 123 -20.46 8.93 -6.02
C GLY A 123 -21.71 9.18 -6.88
N PRO A 124 -22.18 10.44 -6.91
CA PRO A 124 -23.27 10.85 -7.77
C PRO A 124 -22.86 10.75 -9.27
N ALA A 125 -23.85 10.86 -10.15
CA ALA A 125 -23.57 11.01 -11.59
C ALA A 125 -22.66 12.23 -11.81
N LEU A 126 -21.69 12.08 -12.70
CA LEU A 126 -20.76 13.13 -13.12
C LEU A 126 -21.08 13.56 -14.55
N PRO A 127 -20.64 14.74 -14.99
CA PRO A 127 -20.82 15.14 -16.40
C PRO A 127 -20.28 14.06 -17.34
N GLY A 128 -21.17 13.51 -18.21
CA GLY A 128 -20.84 12.44 -19.15
C GLY A 128 -20.70 11.03 -18.55
N LEU A 129 -20.90 10.83 -17.24
CA LEU A 129 -20.78 9.54 -16.56
C LEU A 129 -21.96 9.29 -15.62
N PRO A 130 -22.77 8.23 -15.86
CA PRO A 130 -23.84 7.86 -14.92
C PRO A 130 -23.27 7.40 -13.58
N SER A 131 -24.14 7.34 -12.55
CA SER A 131 -23.77 6.75 -11.25
C SER A 131 -23.47 5.25 -11.41
N GLY A 132 -22.59 4.71 -10.57
CA GLY A 132 -22.30 3.27 -10.54
C GLY A 132 -21.43 2.76 -11.69
N VAL A 133 -20.81 3.63 -12.50
CA VAL A 133 -19.87 3.19 -13.55
C VAL A 133 -18.70 2.41 -12.97
N PRO A 134 -18.13 1.43 -13.70
CA PRO A 134 -16.92 0.74 -13.28
C PRO A 134 -15.76 1.73 -13.04
N ALA A 135 -15.13 1.61 -11.91
CA ALA A 135 -14.07 2.50 -11.47
C ALA A 135 -12.96 1.73 -10.72
N PHE A 136 -11.77 2.32 -10.64
CA PHE A 136 -10.78 1.91 -9.65
C PHE A 136 -10.85 2.79 -8.41
N GLU A 137 -11.07 2.19 -7.24
CA GLU A 137 -10.78 2.84 -5.98
C GLU A 137 -9.29 2.78 -5.69
N LEU A 138 -8.72 3.94 -5.37
CA LEU A 138 -7.31 4.08 -5.02
C LEU A 138 -7.13 3.99 -3.50
N HIS A 139 -6.34 3.02 -3.07
CA HIS A 139 -5.90 2.88 -1.69
C HIS A 139 -4.44 3.35 -1.59
N LEU A 140 -4.21 4.40 -0.80
CA LEU A 140 -2.88 4.97 -0.63
C LEU A 140 -2.08 4.18 0.42
N GLU A 141 -0.85 3.81 0.07
CA GLU A 141 0.15 3.22 0.98
C GLU A 141 0.62 4.26 2.01
N SER A 142 -0.21 4.52 3.01
CA SER A 142 -0.01 5.62 3.97
C SER A 142 1.31 5.50 4.74
N GLN A 143 1.76 4.28 5.06
CA GLN A 143 3.02 4.08 5.74
C GLN A 143 4.20 4.62 4.91
N ARG A 144 4.27 4.25 3.63
CA ARG A 144 5.32 4.72 2.71
C ARG A 144 5.29 6.22 2.51
N LEU A 145 4.08 6.79 2.35
CA LEU A 145 3.93 8.23 2.20
C LEU A 145 4.46 8.99 3.41
N MET A 146 4.31 8.43 4.61
CA MET A 146 4.76 9.04 5.85
C MET A 146 6.29 9.05 6.04
N GLU A 147 7.00 8.19 5.34
CA GLU A 147 8.47 8.09 5.34
C GLU A 147 9.12 9.09 4.39
N LEU A 148 8.33 9.72 3.50
CA LEU A 148 8.81 10.64 2.48
C LEU A 148 8.76 12.09 2.94
N THR A 149 9.71 12.89 2.47
CA THR A 149 9.60 14.35 2.55
C THR A 149 8.45 14.85 1.66
N PRO A 150 7.90 16.06 1.90
CA PRO A 150 6.82 16.60 1.07
C PRO A 150 7.15 16.65 -0.42
N PHE A 151 8.39 16.95 -0.78
CA PHE A 151 8.83 17.01 -2.18
C PHE A 151 8.89 15.60 -2.81
N GLU A 152 9.46 14.63 -2.10
CA GLU A 152 9.48 13.24 -2.54
C GLU A 152 8.06 12.69 -2.66
N ALA A 153 7.18 12.96 -1.70
CA ALA A 153 5.80 12.54 -1.73
C ALA A 153 5.09 12.99 -3.01
N VAL A 154 5.21 14.26 -3.41
CA VAL A 154 4.61 14.76 -4.66
C VAL A 154 5.20 14.06 -5.88
N ARG A 155 6.52 13.87 -5.93
CA ARG A 155 7.19 13.17 -7.03
C ARG A 155 6.73 11.72 -7.16
N HIS A 156 6.66 10.99 -6.03
CA HIS A 156 6.22 9.60 -6.02
C HIS A 156 4.73 9.45 -6.28
N LEU A 157 3.89 10.35 -5.79
CA LEU A 157 2.47 10.37 -6.13
C LEU A 157 2.24 10.55 -7.63
N ARG A 158 2.95 11.48 -8.29
CA ARG A 158 2.87 11.65 -9.75
C ARG A 158 3.27 10.40 -10.50
N ARG A 159 4.40 9.80 -10.13
CA ARG A 159 4.86 8.54 -10.74
C ARG A 159 3.84 7.42 -10.57
N SER A 160 3.31 7.27 -9.36
CA SER A 160 2.33 6.22 -9.05
C SER A 160 1.00 6.45 -9.76
N LEU A 161 0.57 7.69 -9.98
CA LEU A 161 -0.60 7.99 -10.82
C LEU A 161 -0.36 7.61 -12.28
N GLY A 162 0.88 7.72 -12.78
CA GLY A 162 1.24 7.19 -14.11
C GLY A 162 1.00 5.69 -14.19
N LYS A 163 1.37 4.92 -13.14
CA LYS A 163 1.09 3.47 -13.08
C LYS A 163 -0.41 3.17 -12.99
N VAL A 164 -1.17 3.98 -12.28
CA VAL A 164 -2.64 3.86 -12.28
C VAL A 164 -3.20 4.11 -13.68
N ALA A 165 -2.70 5.11 -14.41
CA ALA A 165 -3.13 5.40 -15.77
C ALA A 165 -2.84 4.24 -16.74
N GLU A 166 -1.67 3.57 -16.60
CA GLU A 166 -1.36 2.34 -17.35
C GLU A 166 -2.42 1.26 -17.09
N ARG A 167 -2.79 1.02 -15.82
CA ARG A 167 -3.83 0.06 -15.44
C ARG A 167 -5.22 0.42 -15.97
N VAL A 168 -5.56 1.71 -15.97
CA VAL A 168 -6.82 2.19 -16.59
C VAL A 168 -6.82 1.97 -18.10
N ALA A 169 -5.67 2.13 -18.77
CA ALA A 169 -5.54 1.88 -20.20
C ALA A 169 -5.74 0.40 -20.56
N GLU A 170 -5.27 -0.52 -19.70
CA GLU A 170 -5.41 -1.96 -19.85
C GLU A 170 -6.87 -2.45 -19.65
N ASP A 171 -7.71 -1.70 -18.93
CA ASP A 171 -9.11 -2.08 -18.63
C ASP A 171 -10.09 -1.06 -19.24
N PRO A 172 -10.65 -1.35 -20.44
CA PRO A 172 -11.53 -0.41 -21.15
C PRO A 172 -12.88 -0.18 -20.47
N GLU A 173 -13.30 -1.03 -19.55
CA GLU A 173 -14.53 -0.85 -18.78
C GLU A 173 -14.39 0.24 -17.72
N VAL A 174 -13.18 0.44 -17.20
CA VAL A 174 -12.92 1.44 -16.15
C VAL A 174 -13.03 2.85 -16.73
N ARG A 175 -13.98 3.63 -16.21
CA ARG A 175 -14.32 4.98 -16.70
C ARG A 175 -13.71 6.09 -15.87
N LEU A 176 -13.33 5.81 -14.62
CA LEU A 176 -12.70 6.78 -13.73
C LEU A 176 -11.91 6.08 -12.63
N VAL A 177 -11.05 6.84 -11.98
CA VAL A 177 -10.39 6.47 -10.72
C VAL A 177 -10.86 7.41 -9.62
N TYR A 178 -10.97 6.93 -8.38
CA TYR A 178 -11.33 7.75 -7.23
C TYR A 178 -10.65 7.26 -5.94
N GLY A 179 -10.60 8.12 -4.95
CA GLY A 179 -10.07 7.77 -3.63
C GLY A 179 -10.47 8.80 -2.58
N TYR A 180 -10.40 8.42 -1.32
CA TYR A 180 -10.70 9.31 -0.21
C TYR A 180 -9.41 9.99 0.27
N THR A 181 -9.43 11.32 0.38
CA THR A 181 -8.23 12.09 0.71
C THR A 181 -8.52 13.28 1.62
N TYR A 182 -7.55 13.60 2.48
CA TYR A 182 -7.46 14.86 3.23
C TYR A 182 -6.56 15.87 2.52
N LEU A 183 -5.87 15.44 1.46
CA LEU A 183 -4.96 16.26 0.66
C LEU A 183 -5.69 16.84 -0.57
N ALA A 184 -6.97 17.20 -0.41
CA ALA A 184 -7.80 17.67 -1.53
C ALA A 184 -7.17 18.86 -2.29
N ASP A 185 -6.55 19.80 -1.57
CA ASP A 185 -5.88 20.93 -2.20
C ASP A 185 -4.59 20.52 -2.91
N GLY A 186 -3.84 19.56 -2.36
CA GLY A 186 -2.69 18.94 -3.04
C GLY A 186 -3.09 18.09 -4.26
N GLY A 187 -4.27 17.48 -4.22
CA GLY A 187 -4.82 16.71 -5.34
C GLY A 187 -5.08 17.54 -6.59
N ARG A 188 -5.44 18.82 -6.43
CA ARG A 188 -5.63 19.75 -7.57
C ARG A 188 -4.34 19.96 -8.37
N ILE A 189 -3.18 19.98 -7.71
CA ILE A 189 -1.87 20.08 -8.37
C ILE A 189 -1.60 18.85 -9.25
N LEU A 190 -2.25 17.73 -8.92
CA LEU A 190 -2.18 16.47 -9.65
C LEU A 190 -3.31 16.30 -10.69
N GLY A 191 -4.14 17.35 -10.89
CA GLY A 191 -5.27 17.33 -11.84
C GLY A 191 -6.53 16.63 -11.31
N LEU A 192 -6.58 16.24 -10.04
CA LEU A 192 -7.74 15.57 -9.46
C LEU A 192 -8.89 16.55 -9.20
N LYS A 193 -10.09 16.16 -9.57
CA LYS A 193 -11.35 16.83 -9.19
C LYS A 193 -11.79 16.31 -7.81
N THR A 194 -12.57 17.08 -7.07
CA THR A 194 -12.99 16.70 -5.71
C THR A 194 -14.49 16.85 -5.51
N LEU A 195 -15.06 15.92 -4.74
CA LEU A 195 -16.45 15.94 -4.27
C LEU A 195 -16.47 15.95 -2.75
N ASP A 196 -17.41 16.70 -2.18
CA ASP A 196 -17.65 16.66 -0.75
C ASP A 196 -18.34 15.35 -0.34
N LEU A 197 -17.89 14.79 0.77
CA LEU A 197 -18.49 13.58 1.31
C LEU A 197 -19.73 13.91 2.15
N PRO A 198 -20.77 13.06 2.13
CA PRO A 198 -21.84 13.08 3.12
C PRO A 198 -21.30 13.02 4.55
N PHE A 199 -22.12 13.42 5.52
CA PHE A 199 -21.68 13.53 6.92
C PHE A 199 -21.06 12.25 7.46
N TRP A 200 -21.73 11.10 7.33
CA TRP A 200 -21.26 9.83 7.90
C TRP A 200 -19.96 9.32 7.28
N PRO A 201 -19.81 9.19 5.96
CA PRO A 201 -18.53 8.83 5.34
C PRO A 201 -17.39 9.78 5.72
N ARG A 202 -17.68 11.08 5.83
CA ARG A 202 -16.70 12.09 6.24
C ARG A 202 -16.23 11.88 7.67
N LEU A 203 -17.15 11.58 8.60
CA LEU A 203 -16.83 11.31 10.01
C LEU A 203 -15.99 10.04 10.15
N VAL A 204 -16.40 8.94 9.51
CA VAL A 204 -15.67 7.65 9.53
C VAL A 204 -14.26 7.82 8.95
N ALA A 205 -14.14 8.49 7.80
CA ALA A 205 -12.84 8.80 7.21
C ALA A 205 -11.99 9.62 8.19
N GLY A 206 -12.56 10.62 8.87
CA GLY A 206 -11.90 11.44 9.89
C GLY A 206 -11.29 10.63 11.02
N LEU A 207 -12.07 9.75 11.60
CA LEU A 207 -11.65 8.87 12.69
C LEU A 207 -10.57 7.87 12.22
N ALA A 208 -10.78 7.24 11.08
CA ALA A 208 -9.81 6.31 10.49
C ALA A 208 -8.45 6.98 10.25
N SER A 209 -8.44 8.19 9.69
CA SER A 209 -7.20 8.92 9.45
C SER A 209 -6.49 9.33 10.75
N ALA A 210 -7.22 9.76 11.78
CA ALA A 210 -6.64 10.08 13.08
C ALA A 210 -5.98 8.84 13.70
N TRP A 211 -6.68 7.70 13.60
CA TRP A 211 -6.17 6.41 14.07
C TRP A 211 -4.93 5.95 13.31
N PHE A 212 -4.92 6.04 11.97
CA PHE A 212 -3.75 5.70 11.14
C PHE A 212 -2.54 6.58 11.45
N LEU A 213 -2.74 7.87 11.68
CA LEU A 213 -1.64 8.77 12.06
C LEU A 213 -1.05 8.40 13.41
N TRP A 214 -1.92 8.16 14.40
CA TRP A 214 -1.45 7.69 15.70
C TRP A 214 -0.70 6.35 15.54
N LEU A 215 -1.23 5.45 14.74
CA LEU A 215 -0.62 4.14 14.50
C LEU A 215 0.77 4.23 13.86
N TYR A 216 0.94 5.08 12.84
CA TYR A 216 2.20 5.17 12.09
C TYR A 216 3.17 6.22 12.62
N ARG A 217 2.72 7.33 13.16
CA ARG A 217 3.57 8.40 13.72
C ARG A 217 3.66 8.41 15.25
N GLY A 218 2.73 7.77 15.95
CA GLY A 218 2.64 7.81 17.40
C GLY A 218 2.05 9.10 17.96
N GLU A 219 1.59 10.00 17.10
CA GLU A 219 1.06 11.31 17.47
C GLU A 219 -0.34 11.50 16.91
N LEU A 220 -1.23 12.05 17.73
CA LEU A 220 -2.52 12.55 17.24
C LEU A 220 -2.35 13.88 16.50
N PRO A 221 -3.22 14.19 15.51
CA PRO A 221 -3.12 15.42 14.77
C PRO A 221 -3.30 16.64 15.68
N LYS A 222 -2.28 17.51 15.71
CA LYS A 222 -2.26 18.73 16.55
C LYS A 222 -3.09 19.90 15.98
N ARG A 223 -3.53 19.81 14.72
CA ARG A 223 -4.32 20.87 14.04
C ARG A 223 -5.60 20.30 13.46
N LYS A 224 -6.67 21.11 13.42
CA LYS A 224 -7.87 20.80 12.65
C LYS A 224 -7.47 20.53 11.20
N ARG A 225 -7.82 19.36 10.70
CA ARG A 225 -7.59 18.98 9.31
C ARG A 225 -8.76 19.41 8.46
N PRO A 226 -8.50 19.70 7.18
CA PRO A 226 -9.59 19.85 6.24
C PRO A 226 -10.44 18.54 6.24
N PRO A 227 -11.75 18.66 5.98
CA PRO A 227 -12.59 17.48 5.90
C PRO A 227 -12.10 16.54 4.79
N ALA A 228 -12.27 15.21 4.99
CA ALA A 228 -12.03 14.27 3.94
C ALA A 228 -12.95 14.54 2.75
N ARG A 229 -12.41 14.43 1.55
CA ARG A 229 -13.12 14.56 0.28
C ARG A 229 -12.87 13.34 -0.58
N MET A 230 -13.77 13.08 -1.50
CA MET A 230 -13.52 12.14 -2.57
C MET A 230 -12.79 12.86 -3.69
N ALA A 231 -11.60 12.41 -4.03
CA ALA A 231 -10.87 12.87 -5.21
C ALA A 231 -11.12 11.90 -6.37
N TYR A 232 -11.27 12.38 -7.59
CA TYR A 232 -11.48 11.55 -8.76
C TYR A 232 -10.84 12.13 -10.02
N LEU A 233 -10.58 11.26 -10.98
CA LEU A 233 -10.15 11.59 -12.34
C LEU A 233 -10.93 10.72 -13.32
N SER A 234 -11.62 11.35 -14.28
CA SER A 234 -12.34 10.65 -15.34
C SER A 234 -11.40 10.30 -16.49
N ARG A 235 -11.70 9.22 -17.17
CA ARG A 235 -11.09 8.86 -18.46
C ARG A 235 -11.78 9.71 -19.53
N GLU A 236 -11.14 10.75 -19.96
CA GLU A 236 -11.49 11.53 -21.15
C GLU A 236 -10.64 11.10 -22.33
#